data_db5d4fe6d47c340d99ddad34982137e7
#
_entry.id   db5d4fe6d47c340d99ddad34982137e7
#
_cell.length_a   1.000
_cell.length_b   1.000
_cell.length_c   1.000
_cell.angle_alpha   90.00
_cell.angle_beta   90.00
_cell.angle_gamma   90.00
#
_symmetry.space_group_name_H-M   'P 1'
#
loop_
_entity.id
_entity.type
_entity.pdbx_description
1 polymer ?
#
loop_
_entity_poly.entity_id
_entity_poly.type
_entity_poly.pdbx_seq_one_letter_code
_entity_poly.pdbx_strand_id
1 'polypeptide(L)'
;MNEKIRILVADDHKIVRIGLVSLLNTIDGLEVIGEASDGDEVVTIAQRTRPDVVVMDLMMPKKDGDTATAEIHAMLPETRILILTTFGTSDGIARALASGATGAVMKTANDRLLVEAIREVASGRRYISDDIRRLLAEDPPIPELTDRQMEILQSITRGLTNADIAKLLGIREDSVKKLVATVCTKIGAANRTEAAVIAIRKHLLKL
;
A
#
# COMPACT_ATOMS: atom_id res chain seq x y z
N MET A 1 -20.77 -29.20 -5.82
CA MET A 1 -19.35 -28.87 -6.04
C MET A 1 -19.13 -27.55 -5.31
N ASN A 2 -18.22 -27.50 -4.32
CA ASN A 2 -17.88 -26.21 -3.71
C ASN A 2 -17.22 -25.34 -4.80
N GLU A 3 -17.77 -24.17 -5.03
CA GLU A 3 -17.19 -23.17 -5.95
C GLU A 3 -15.79 -22.81 -5.44
N LYS A 4 -14.77 -22.87 -6.31
CA LYS A 4 -13.40 -22.51 -5.95
C LYS A 4 -13.29 -21.01 -5.79
N ILE A 5 -12.52 -20.55 -4.81
CA ILE A 5 -12.16 -19.14 -4.67
C ILE A 5 -11.19 -18.79 -5.82
N ARG A 6 -11.59 -17.83 -6.65
CA ARG A 6 -10.86 -17.37 -7.83
C ARG A 6 -9.90 -16.25 -7.43
N ILE A 7 -8.60 -16.48 -7.57
CA ILE A 7 -7.55 -15.61 -7.06
C ILE A 7 -6.76 -14.96 -8.19
N LEU A 8 -6.56 -13.65 -8.12
CA LEU A 8 -5.59 -12.92 -8.92
C LEU A 8 -4.38 -12.58 -8.04
N VAL A 9 -3.16 -12.93 -8.48
CA VAL A 9 -1.92 -12.64 -7.74
C VAL A 9 -1.20 -11.48 -8.40
N ALA A 10 -0.86 -10.44 -7.64
CA ALA A 10 -0.13 -9.27 -8.10
C ALA A 10 1.12 -9.03 -7.25
N ASP A 11 2.30 -9.16 -7.86
CA ASP A 11 3.60 -9.00 -7.22
C ASP A 11 4.64 -8.70 -8.31
N ASP A 12 5.48 -7.69 -8.16
CA ASP A 12 6.51 -7.35 -9.14
C ASP A 12 7.69 -8.34 -9.12
N HIS A 13 7.90 -9.05 -8.00
CA HIS A 13 8.94 -10.05 -7.84
C HIS A 13 8.53 -11.39 -8.48
N LYS A 14 9.04 -11.67 -9.66
CA LYS A 14 8.69 -12.87 -10.45
C LYS A 14 8.80 -14.18 -9.66
N ILE A 15 9.85 -14.36 -8.85
CA ILE A 15 10.06 -15.60 -8.08
C ILE A 15 8.99 -15.77 -7.01
N VAL A 16 8.65 -14.69 -6.30
CA VAL A 16 7.57 -14.68 -5.28
C VAL A 16 6.24 -15.02 -5.94
N ARG A 17 5.92 -14.36 -7.06
CA ARG A 17 4.68 -14.59 -7.81
C ARG A 17 4.54 -16.05 -8.27
N ILE A 18 5.59 -16.63 -8.86
CA ILE A 18 5.59 -18.05 -9.27
C ILE A 18 5.38 -18.96 -8.05
N GLY A 19 6.05 -18.68 -6.93
CA GLY A 19 5.90 -19.45 -5.69
C GLY A 19 4.48 -19.41 -5.15
N LEU A 20 3.86 -18.21 -5.09
CA LEU A 20 2.47 -18.02 -4.66
C LEU A 20 1.50 -18.78 -5.57
N VAL A 21 1.63 -18.65 -6.88
CA VAL A 21 0.77 -19.35 -7.86
C VAL A 21 0.88 -20.85 -7.69
N SER A 22 2.11 -21.37 -7.58
CA SER A 22 2.35 -22.81 -7.39
C SER A 22 1.73 -23.29 -6.09
N LEU A 23 1.96 -22.59 -4.97
CA LEU A 23 1.40 -22.92 -3.67
C LEU A 23 -0.13 -22.95 -3.71
N LEU A 24 -0.74 -21.82 -4.13
CA LEU A 24 -2.18 -21.64 -4.05
C LEU A 24 -2.94 -22.67 -4.93
N ASN A 25 -2.39 -23.04 -6.08
CA ASN A 25 -2.98 -24.08 -6.95
C ASN A 25 -2.88 -25.51 -6.39
N THR A 26 -2.05 -25.75 -5.35
CA THR A 26 -2.03 -27.06 -4.64
C THR A 26 -3.11 -27.17 -3.57
N ILE A 27 -3.77 -26.07 -3.22
CA ILE A 27 -4.74 -26.04 -2.11
C ILE A 27 -6.15 -26.27 -2.64
N ASP A 28 -6.82 -27.27 -2.12
CA ASP A 28 -8.22 -27.56 -2.48
C ASP A 28 -9.14 -26.37 -2.21
N GLY A 29 -9.97 -26.05 -3.20
CA GLY A 29 -10.92 -24.94 -3.14
C GLY A 29 -10.34 -23.57 -3.50
N LEU A 30 -9.06 -23.49 -3.92
CA LEU A 30 -8.44 -22.28 -4.46
C LEU A 30 -8.10 -22.48 -5.94
N GLU A 31 -8.13 -21.39 -6.72
CA GLU A 31 -7.73 -21.38 -8.12
C GLU A 31 -7.14 -20.02 -8.49
N VAL A 32 -5.89 -20.00 -8.92
CA VAL A 32 -5.27 -18.78 -9.45
C VAL A 32 -5.69 -18.61 -10.92
N ILE A 33 -6.44 -17.54 -11.20
CA ILE A 33 -7.02 -17.26 -12.52
C ILE A 33 -6.25 -16.18 -13.29
N GLY A 34 -5.21 -15.62 -12.70
CA GLY A 34 -4.37 -14.60 -13.34
C GLY A 34 -3.20 -14.15 -12.47
N GLU A 35 -2.23 -13.55 -13.12
CA GLU A 35 -1.04 -12.97 -12.53
C GLU A 35 -0.84 -11.55 -13.05
N ALA A 36 -0.31 -10.67 -12.23
CA ALA A 36 0.08 -9.31 -12.60
C ALA A 36 1.46 -8.96 -12.01
N SER A 37 2.22 -8.16 -12.71
CA SER A 37 3.57 -7.71 -12.32
C SER A 37 3.63 -6.23 -11.95
N ASP A 38 2.54 -5.50 -12.13
CA ASP A 38 2.43 -4.08 -11.78
C ASP A 38 0.97 -3.67 -11.51
N GLY A 39 0.80 -2.45 -10.97
CA GLY A 39 -0.50 -1.97 -10.56
C GLY A 39 -1.47 -1.66 -11.70
N ASP A 40 -1.00 -1.35 -12.91
CA ASP A 40 -1.89 -1.15 -14.07
C ASP A 40 -2.37 -2.49 -14.62
N GLU A 41 -1.47 -3.47 -14.64
CA GLU A 41 -1.78 -4.83 -15.09
C GLU A 41 -2.82 -5.49 -14.19
N VAL A 42 -2.68 -5.39 -12.85
CA VAL A 42 -3.64 -5.99 -11.92
C VAL A 42 -5.04 -5.41 -12.07
N VAL A 43 -5.17 -4.08 -12.24
CA VAL A 43 -6.46 -3.42 -12.47
C VAL A 43 -7.11 -3.93 -13.76
N THR A 44 -6.34 -4.00 -14.85
CA THR A 44 -6.81 -4.48 -16.16
C THR A 44 -7.28 -5.93 -16.10
N ILE A 45 -6.49 -6.81 -15.44
CA ILE A 45 -6.83 -8.24 -15.33
C ILE A 45 -8.03 -8.42 -14.40
N ALA A 46 -8.09 -7.71 -13.27
CA ALA A 46 -9.22 -7.77 -12.34
C ALA A 46 -10.54 -7.42 -13.03
N GLN A 47 -10.55 -6.34 -13.83
CA GLN A 47 -11.73 -5.93 -14.60
C GLN A 47 -12.23 -7.01 -15.55
N ARG A 48 -11.30 -7.72 -16.22
CA ARG A 48 -11.62 -8.75 -17.20
C ARG A 48 -12.06 -10.06 -16.54
N THR A 49 -11.38 -10.47 -15.45
CA THR A 49 -11.54 -11.79 -14.85
C THR A 49 -12.49 -11.83 -13.67
N ARG A 50 -12.75 -10.68 -13.03
CA ARG A 50 -13.59 -10.52 -11.83
C ARG A 50 -13.25 -11.58 -10.78
N PRO A 51 -12.05 -11.51 -10.17
CA PRO A 51 -11.63 -12.46 -9.14
C PRO A 51 -12.44 -12.27 -7.87
N ASP A 52 -12.55 -13.33 -7.07
CA ASP A 52 -13.11 -13.23 -5.71
C ASP A 52 -12.13 -12.54 -4.77
N VAL A 53 -10.83 -12.86 -4.94
CA VAL A 53 -9.75 -12.29 -4.11
C VAL A 53 -8.59 -11.83 -5.01
N VAL A 54 -8.07 -10.64 -4.72
CA VAL A 54 -6.77 -10.18 -5.23
C VAL A 54 -5.76 -10.27 -4.10
N VAL A 55 -4.70 -11.06 -4.26
CA VAL A 55 -3.52 -11.04 -3.39
C VAL A 55 -2.55 -10.05 -3.98
N MET A 56 -2.33 -8.91 -3.27
CA MET A 56 -1.74 -7.69 -3.79
C MET A 56 -0.49 -7.30 -3.03
N ASP A 57 0.64 -7.17 -3.71
CA ASP A 57 1.79 -6.47 -3.14
C ASP A 57 1.52 -4.94 -3.08
N LEU A 58 2.06 -4.29 -2.06
CA LEU A 58 1.98 -2.84 -1.93
C LEU A 58 2.94 -2.11 -2.86
N MET A 59 4.15 -2.62 -2.99
CA MET A 59 5.21 -1.95 -3.72
C MET A 59 5.34 -2.55 -5.12
N MET A 60 4.70 -1.92 -6.08
CA MET A 60 4.76 -2.33 -7.48
C MET A 60 5.10 -1.15 -8.39
N PRO A 61 5.76 -1.38 -9.54
CA PRO A 61 6.04 -0.33 -10.51
C PRO A 61 4.75 0.21 -11.15
N LYS A 62 4.84 1.40 -11.74
CA LYS A 62 3.79 2.18 -12.40
C LYS A 62 2.70 2.67 -11.46
N LYS A 63 2.04 1.77 -10.73
CA LYS A 63 0.97 2.07 -9.78
C LYS A 63 1.16 1.23 -8.53
N ASP A 64 1.19 1.89 -7.37
CA ASP A 64 1.30 1.22 -6.07
C ASP A 64 0.04 0.42 -5.73
N GLY A 65 0.19 -0.60 -4.91
CA GLY A 65 -0.91 -1.49 -4.52
C GLY A 65 -2.06 -0.80 -3.79
N ASP A 66 -1.81 0.29 -3.03
CA ASP A 66 -2.86 1.09 -2.39
C ASP A 66 -3.73 1.83 -3.43
N THR A 67 -3.12 2.40 -4.47
CA THR A 67 -3.81 3.05 -5.58
C THR A 67 -4.58 2.03 -6.42
N ALA A 68 -3.96 0.89 -6.74
CA ALA A 68 -4.64 -0.21 -7.45
C ALA A 68 -5.83 -0.75 -6.64
N THR A 69 -5.68 -0.84 -5.31
CA THR A 69 -6.76 -1.23 -4.38
C THR A 69 -7.95 -0.29 -4.49
N ALA A 70 -7.73 1.03 -4.46
CA ALA A 70 -8.80 2.02 -4.59
C ALA A 70 -9.58 1.87 -5.92
N GLU A 71 -8.86 1.68 -7.03
CA GLU A 71 -9.47 1.53 -8.35
C GLU A 71 -10.27 0.22 -8.46
N ILE A 72 -9.69 -0.91 -8.01
CA ILE A 72 -10.38 -2.20 -8.05
C ILE A 72 -11.62 -2.15 -7.15
N HIS A 73 -11.49 -1.62 -5.94
CA HIS A 73 -12.63 -1.54 -5.00
C HIS A 73 -13.78 -0.67 -5.55
N ALA A 74 -13.46 0.44 -6.23
CA ALA A 74 -14.46 1.29 -6.86
C ALA A 74 -15.18 0.62 -8.05
N MET A 75 -14.46 -0.18 -8.84
CA MET A 75 -15.02 -0.86 -10.03
C MET A 75 -15.68 -2.20 -9.70
N LEU A 76 -15.14 -2.92 -8.72
CA LEU A 76 -15.51 -4.29 -8.37
C LEU A 76 -15.68 -4.41 -6.84
N PRO A 77 -16.74 -3.85 -6.24
CA PRO A 77 -16.91 -3.81 -4.78
C PRO A 77 -17.04 -5.19 -4.13
N GLU A 78 -17.37 -6.22 -4.91
CA GLU A 78 -17.45 -7.61 -4.43
C GLU A 78 -16.07 -8.31 -4.39
N THR A 79 -15.09 -7.84 -5.18
CA THR A 79 -13.72 -8.36 -5.15
C THR A 79 -13.04 -7.97 -3.85
N ARG A 80 -12.54 -8.95 -3.11
CA ARG A 80 -11.82 -8.73 -1.86
C ARG A 80 -10.33 -8.57 -2.12
N ILE A 81 -9.67 -7.70 -1.36
CA ILE A 81 -8.25 -7.43 -1.58
C ILE A 81 -7.50 -7.77 -0.30
N LEU A 82 -6.57 -8.71 -0.41
CA LEU A 82 -5.63 -9.11 0.63
C LEU A 82 -4.24 -8.55 0.30
N ILE A 83 -3.79 -7.61 1.09
CA ILE A 83 -2.43 -7.07 0.96
C ILE A 83 -1.43 -8.10 1.47
N LEU A 84 -0.41 -8.37 0.66
CA LEU A 84 0.70 -9.25 1.00
C LEU A 84 2.02 -8.48 0.82
N THR A 85 2.72 -8.16 1.91
CA THR A 85 3.88 -7.26 1.90
C THR A 85 5.08 -7.79 2.68
N THR A 86 6.32 -7.52 2.21
CA THR A 86 7.56 -7.91 2.92
C THR A 86 7.90 -6.94 4.05
N PHE A 87 7.89 -5.64 3.74
CA PHE A 87 8.16 -4.53 4.65
C PHE A 87 7.32 -3.35 4.19
N GLY A 88 5.99 -3.50 4.32
CA GLY A 88 5.12 -2.34 4.15
C GLY A 88 5.44 -1.33 5.24
N THR A 89 5.60 -0.06 4.87
CA THR A 89 5.48 0.99 5.88
C THR A 89 4.07 0.91 6.45
N SER A 90 3.94 1.14 7.74
CA SER A 90 2.63 1.27 8.40
C SER A 90 1.67 2.14 7.59
N ASP A 91 2.21 3.20 6.98
CA ASP A 91 1.46 4.15 6.14
C ASP A 91 0.92 3.50 4.86
N GLY A 92 1.71 2.70 4.14
CA GLY A 92 1.26 2.01 2.92
C GLY A 92 0.14 1.01 3.22
N ILE A 93 0.30 0.22 4.29
CA ILE A 93 -0.73 -0.72 4.75
C ILE A 93 -2.00 0.03 5.17
N ALA A 94 -1.85 1.11 5.95
CA ALA A 94 -3.00 1.92 6.40
C ALA A 94 -3.75 2.55 5.23
N ARG A 95 -3.03 3.09 4.22
CA ARG A 95 -3.66 3.63 3.01
C ARG A 95 -4.40 2.54 2.23
N ALA A 96 -3.80 1.36 2.04
CA ALA A 96 -4.47 0.26 1.35
C ALA A 96 -5.75 -0.19 2.07
N LEU A 97 -5.71 -0.27 3.41
CA LEU A 97 -6.89 -0.59 4.22
C LEU A 97 -7.96 0.50 4.14
N ALA A 98 -7.58 1.77 4.12
CA ALA A 98 -8.49 2.90 3.93
C ALA A 98 -9.09 2.94 2.51
N SER A 99 -8.32 2.49 1.51
CA SER A 99 -8.74 2.38 0.10
C SER A 99 -9.64 1.17 -0.19
N GLY A 100 -9.95 0.34 0.79
CA GLY A 100 -10.89 -0.77 0.65
C GLY A 100 -10.28 -2.17 0.71
N ALA A 101 -8.98 -2.31 1.06
CA ALA A 101 -8.41 -3.64 1.30
C ALA A 101 -9.13 -4.33 2.47
N THR A 102 -9.49 -5.60 2.27
CA THR A 102 -10.22 -6.42 3.25
C THR A 102 -9.28 -7.04 4.26
N GLY A 103 -8.00 -7.23 3.91
CA GLY A 103 -7.03 -7.82 4.82
C GLY A 103 -5.58 -7.43 4.50
N ALA A 104 -4.68 -7.75 5.45
CA ALA A 104 -3.24 -7.57 5.29
C ALA A 104 -2.45 -8.65 6.04
N VAL A 105 -1.42 -9.19 5.39
CA VAL A 105 -0.52 -10.25 5.88
C VAL A 105 0.90 -9.95 5.44
N MET A 106 1.90 -10.33 6.26
CA MET A 106 3.31 -10.25 5.86
C MET A 106 3.66 -11.37 4.87
N LYS A 107 4.53 -11.12 3.88
CA LYS A 107 5.07 -12.16 2.96
C LYS A 107 5.90 -13.23 3.70
N THR A 108 6.32 -12.96 4.94
CA THR A 108 6.99 -13.92 5.82
C THR A 108 6.04 -14.88 6.53
N ALA A 109 4.73 -14.70 6.38
CA ALA A 109 3.73 -15.61 6.92
C ALA A 109 3.89 -17.01 6.31
N ASN A 110 3.58 -18.03 7.10
CA ASN A 110 3.55 -19.39 6.59
C ASN A 110 2.33 -19.63 5.69
N ASP A 111 2.39 -20.70 4.90
CA ASP A 111 1.37 -21.07 3.92
C ASP A 111 -0.03 -21.20 4.55
N ARG A 112 -0.11 -21.78 5.76
CA ARG A 112 -1.37 -21.99 6.48
C ARG A 112 -2.05 -20.66 6.78
N LEU A 113 -1.30 -19.67 7.27
CA LEU A 113 -1.81 -18.35 7.61
C LEU A 113 -2.27 -17.58 6.37
N LEU A 114 -1.50 -17.69 5.26
CA LEU A 114 -1.89 -17.08 3.99
C LEU A 114 -3.21 -17.66 3.47
N VAL A 115 -3.34 -18.99 3.47
CA VAL A 115 -4.56 -19.68 3.01
C VAL A 115 -5.76 -19.32 3.90
N GLU A 116 -5.56 -19.27 5.22
CA GLU A 116 -6.59 -18.83 6.17
C GLU A 116 -7.03 -17.39 5.86
N ALA A 117 -6.08 -16.47 5.68
CA ALA A 117 -6.37 -15.07 5.35
C ALA A 117 -7.17 -14.96 4.03
N ILE A 118 -6.80 -15.70 2.99
CA ILE A 118 -7.52 -15.71 1.71
C ILE A 118 -8.98 -16.18 1.92
N ARG A 119 -9.20 -17.25 2.67
CA ARG A 119 -10.55 -17.76 2.94
C ARG A 119 -11.39 -16.80 3.76
N GLU A 120 -10.79 -16.16 4.76
CA GLU A 120 -11.45 -15.16 5.59
C GLU A 120 -11.90 -13.95 4.76
N VAL A 121 -11.01 -13.37 3.96
CA VAL A 121 -11.36 -12.22 3.13
C VAL A 121 -12.36 -12.59 2.03
N ALA A 122 -12.25 -13.76 1.43
CA ALA A 122 -13.21 -14.27 0.42
C ALA A 122 -14.63 -14.36 1.00
N SER A 123 -14.75 -14.71 2.28
CA SER A 123 -16.05 -14.74 2.97
C SER A 123 -16.57 -13.35 3.38
N GLY A 124 -15.87 -12.27 3.04
CA GLY A 124 -16.20 -10.89 3.40
C GLY A 124 -15.74 -10.48 4.81
N ARG A 125 -15.05 -11.35 5.56
CA ARG A 125 -14.51 -11.01 6.88
C ARG A 125 -13.18 -10.28 6.75
N ARG A 126 -12.94 -9.30 7.63
CA ARG A 126 -11.67 -8.58 7.68
C ARG A 126 -10.60 -9.44 8.34
N TYR A 127 -9.42 -9.55 7.71
CA TYR A 127 -8.30 -10.29 8.25
C TYR A 127 -7.03 -9.43 8.29
N ILE A 128 -6.52 -9.17 9.48
CA ILE A 128 -5.24 -8.47 9.68
C ILE A 128 -4.39 -9.35 10.58
N SER A 129 -3.24 -9.81 10.09
CA SER A 129 -2.35 -10.66 10.89
C SER A 129 -1.81 -9.93 12.13
N ASP A 130 -1.43 -10.68 13.16
CA ASP A 130 -0.94 -10.08 14.41
C ASP A 130 0.35 -9.28 14.20
N ASP A 131 1.20 -9.70 13.27
CA ASP A 131 2.43 -8.96 12.92
C ASP A 131 2.10 -7.59 12.32
N ILE A 132 1.09 -7.53 11.43
CA ILE A 132 0.60 -6.25 10.87
C ILE A 132 -0.04 -5.38 11.95
N ARG A 133 -0.84 -5.96 12.85
CA ARG A 133 -1.43 -5.20 13.97
C ARG A 133 -0.36 -4.60 14.87
N ARG A 134 0.67 -5.38 15.18
CA ARG A 134 1.82 -4.94 15.98
C ARG A 134 2.57 -3.81 15.27
N LEU A 135 2.87 -3.97 13.99
CA LEU A 135 3.53 -2.95 13.18
C LEU A 135 2.76 -1.62 13.19
N LEU A 136 1.43 -1.66 12.98
CA LEU A 136 0.59 -0.45 13.00
C LEU A 136 0.50 0.20 14.38
N ALA A 137 0.67 -0.56 15.45
CA ALA A 137 0.69 -0.04 16.83
C ALA A 137 2.03 0.58 17.20
N GLU A 138 3.15 -0.04 16.79
CA GLU A 138 4.52 0.42 17.09
C GLU A 138 4.96 1.60 16.19
N ASP A 139 4.51 1.64 14.96
CA ASP A 139 4.78 2.71 14.01
C ASP A 139 3.45 3.21 13.40
N PRO A 140 2.69 4.02 14.14
CA PRO A 140 1.39 4.49 13.66
C PRO A 140 1.51 5.27 12.35
N PRO A 141 0.53 5.13 11.44
CA PRO A 141 0.55 5.82 10.17
C PRO A 141 0.48 7.34 10.36
N ILE A 142 1.19 8.06 9.49
CA ILE A 142 1.18 9.52 9.48
C ILE A 142 -0.18 10.01 8.99
N PRO A 143 -0.77 11.04 9.63
CA PRO A 143 -1.98 11.67 9.12
C PRO A 143 -1.79 12.17 7.69
N GLU A 144 -2.81 12.02 6.85
CA GLU A 144 -2.77 12.40 5.44
C GLU A 144 -2.30 13.86 5.27
N LEU A 145 -1.27 14.06 4.45
CA LEU A 145 -0.77 15.39 4.12
C LEU A 145 -1.60 15.99 2.98
N THR A 146 -1.93 17.27 3.10
CA THR A 146 -2.55 18.00 1.97
C THR A 146 -1.54 18.13 0.83
N ASP A 147 -2.02 18.38 -0.41
CA ASP A 147 -1.16 18.58 -1.59
C ASP A 147 -0.09 19.63 -1.30
N ARG A 148 -0.46 20.73 -0.66
CA ARG A 148 0.47 21.79 -0.27
C ARG A 148 1.53 21.35 0.74
N GLN A 149 1.16 20.53 1.70
CA GLN A 149 2.09 19.94 2.67
C GLN A 149 3.02 18.94 2.01
N MET A 150 2.51 18.20 1.04
CA MET A 150 3.30 17.26 0.23
C MET A 150 4.33 17.97 -0.62
N GLU A 151 3.97 19.08 -1.30
CA GLU A 151 4.90 19.93 -2.05
C GLU A 151 6.04 20.48 -1.17
N ILE A 152 5.71 20.91 0.05
CA ILE A 152 6.71 21.34 1.03
C ILE A 152 7.65 20.19 1.40
N LEU A 153 7.10 19.01 1.71
CA LEU A 153 7.89 17.84 2.08
C LEU A 153 8.82 17.38 0.94
N GLN A 154 8.34 17.38 -0.31
CA GLN A 154 9.16 17.13 -1.51
C GLN A 154 10.29 18.14 -1.64
N SER A 155 10.01 19.41 -1.40
CA SER A 155 11.02 20.46 -1.48
C SER A 155 12.09 20.31 -0.39
N ILE A 156 11.69 19.90 0.81
CA ILE A 156 12.59 19.59 1.93
C ILE A 156 13.52 18.42 1.56
N THR A 157 13.00 17.35 0.99
CA THR A 157 13.81 16.18 0.61
C THR A 157 14.79 16.46 -0.53
N ARG A 158 14.48 17.45 -1.38
CA ARG A 158 15.40 17.96 -2.42
C ARG A 158 16.47 18.92 -1.86
N GLY A 159 16.44 19.21 -0.56
CA GLY A 159 17.40 20.10 0.09
C GLY A 159 17.18 21.60 -0.17
N LEU A 160 16.02 22.01 -0.69
CA LEU A 160 15.72 23.43 -0.99
C LEU A 160 15.64 24.26 0.30
N THR A 161 16.17 25.46 0.30
CA THR A 161 16.03 26.43 1.40
C THR A 161 14.60 26.99 1.46
N ASN A 162 14.22 27.63 2.56
CA ASN A 162 12.91 28.30 2.67
C ASN A 162 12.75 29.41 1.60
N ALA A 163 13.84 30.10 1.29
CA ALA A 163 13.84 31.12 0.23
C ALA A 163 13.60 30.50 -1.17
N ASP A 164 14.21 29.33 -1.46
CA ASP A 164 14.00 28.62 -2.72
C ASP A 164 12.56 28.10 -2.84
N ILE A 165 12.04 27.54 -1.75
CA ILE A 165 10.64 27.07 -1.68
C ILE A 165 9.68 28.24 -1.85
N ALA A 166 9.96 29.39 -1.22
CA ALA A 166 9.14 30.60 -1.37
C ALA A 166 9.06 31.08 -2.83
N LYS A 167 10.21 31.07 -3.54
CA LYS A 167 10.28 31.40 -4.98
C LYS A 167 9.52 30.37 -5.82
N LEU A 168 9.74 29.07 -5.57
CA LEU A 168 9.10 27.98 -6.30
C LEU A 168 7.58 28.04 -6.21
N LEU A 169 7.08 28.34 -5.01
CA LEU A 169 5.65 28.29 -4.69
C LEU A 169 4.94 29.65 -4.82
N GLY A 170 5.68 30.73 -5.14
CA GLY A 170 5.11 32.08 -5.27
C GLY A 170 4.54 32.66 -3.95
N ILE A 171 5.12 32.33 -2.79
CA ILE A 171 4.65 32.74 -1.46
C ILE A 171 5.78 33.42 -0.66
N ARG A 172 5.44 34.02 0.47
CA ARG A 172 6.43 34.66 1.35
C ARG A 172 7.20 33.60 2.15
N GLU A 173 8.50 33.85 2.41
CA GLU A 173 9.36 32.94 3.18
C GLU A 173 8.80 32.63 4.58
N ASP A 174 8.18 33.61 5.26
CA ASP A 174 7.56 33.39 6.55
C ASP A 174 6.37 32.41 6.49
N SER A 175 5.67 32.38 5.35
CA SER A 175 4.62 31.39 5.13
C SER A 175 5.23 29.99 4.94
N VAL A 176 6.38 29.89 4.26
CA VAL A 176 7.11 28.62 4.14
C VAL A 176 7.57 28.12 5.49
N LYS A 177 8.14 28.97 6.36
CA LYS A 177 8.55 28.59 7.71
C LYS A 177 7.40 27.97 8.52
N LYS A 178 6.20 28.56 8.43
CA LYS A 178 5.00 28.04 9.10
C LYS A 178 4.58 26.70 8.53
N LEU A 179 4.57 26.55 7.20
CA LEU A 179 4.22 25.30 6.52
C LEU A 179 5.22 24.18 6.85
N VAL A 180 6.52 24.47 6.86
CA VAL A 180 7.57 23.52 7.27
C VAL A 180 7.34 23.06 8.72
N ALA A 181 7.09 23.98 9.63
CA ALA A 181 6.79 23.64 11.03
C ALA A 181 5.54 22.76 11.14
N THR A 182 4.47 23.09 10.41
CA THR A 182 3.24 22.30 10.37
C THR A 182 3.49 20.88 9.83
N VAL A 183 4.26 20.76 8.75
CA VAL A 183 4.63 19.46 8.18
C VAL A 183 5.43 18.64 9.19
N CYS A 184 6.49 19.23 9.79
CA CYS A 184 7.30 18.57 10.81
C CYS A 184 6.43 18.05 11.96
N THR A 185 5.56 18.88 12.52
CA THR A 185 4.65 18.49 13.61
C THR A 185 3.74 17.33 13.17
N LYS A 186 3.17 17.41 11.96
CA LYS A 186 2.20 16.42 11.45
C LYS A 186 2.83 15.04 11.23
N ILE A 187 4.10 15.00 10.80
CA ILE A 187 4.83 13.74 10.57
C ILE A 187 5.66 13.30 11.79
N GLY A 188 5.61 14.03 12.91
CA GLY A 188 6.34 13.70 14.12
C GLY A 188 7.85 13.98 14.04
N ALA A 189 8.31 14.90 13.18
CA ALA A 189 9.70 15.26 13.03
C ALA A 189 10.08 16.43 13.93
N ALA A 190 11.23 16.35 14.64
CA ALA A 190 11.73 17.43 15.45
C ALA A 190 12.34 18.59 14.62
N ASN A 191 12.75 18.31 13.38
CA ASN A 191 13.33 19.30 12.47
C ASN A 191 13.20 18.86 11.01
N ARG A 192 13.56 19.77 10.07
CA ARG A 192 13.43 19.52 8.62
C ARG A 192 14.29 18.37 8.11
N THR A 193 15.46 18.12 8.72
CA THR A 193 16.34 17.00 8.33
C THR A 193 15.68 15.66 8.69
N GLU A 194 15.14 15.58 9.88
CA GLU A 194 14.38 14.41 10.31
C GLU A 194 13.10 14.21 9.48
N ALA A 195 12.43 15.32 9.10
CA ALA A 195 11.30 15.27 8.18
C ALA A 195 11.65 14.63 6.84
N ALA A 196 12.83 14.96 6.27
CA ALA A 196 13.31 14.33 5.05
C ALA A 196 13.58 12.82 5.24
N VAL A 197 14.21 12.44 6.36
CA VAL A 197 14.49 11.03 6.69
C VAL A 197 13.20 10.24 6.85
N ILE A 198 12.23 10.77 7.59
CA ILE A 198 10.91 10.14 7.77
C ILE A 198 10.20 9.99 6.42
N ALA A 199 10.21 11.04 5.57
CA ALA A 199 9.58 11.00 4.27
C ALA A 199 10.13 9.88 3.36
N ILE A 200 11.44 9.67 3.39
CA ILE A 200 12.10 8.59 2.63
C ILE A 200 11.79 7.23 3.26
N ARG A 201 11.98 7.10 4.58
CA ARG A 201 11.77 5.83 5.30
C ARG A 201 10.33 5.32 5.16
N LYS A 202 9.36 6.22 5.22
CA LYS A 202 7.93 5.88 5.15
C LYS A 202 7.35 5.92 3.73
N HIS A 203 8.21 6.06 2.72
CA HIS A 203 7.80 6.13 1.32
C HIS A 203 6.64 7.11 1.07
N LEU A 204 6.70 8.30 1.72
CA LEU A 204 5.65 9.31 1.57
C LEU A 204 5.71 10.02 0.22
N LEU A 205 6.83 9.92 -0.47
CA LEU A 205 7.09 10.58 -1.74
C LEU A 205 7.30 9.54 -2.84
N LYS A 206 6.65 9.75 -3.98
CA LYS A 206 7.00 9.05 -5.22
C LYS A 206 8.27 9.71 -5.77
N LEU A 207 9.38 8.99 -5.76
CA LEU A 207 10.66 9.42 -6.33
C LEU A 207 10.67 9.25 -7.85
#